data_ab51fdd26dc79cc5b671c76e525f3e6f
#
_entry.id   ab51fdd26dc79cc5b671c76e525f3e6f
#
_cell.length_a   1.000
_cell.length_b   1.000
_cell.length_c   1.000
_cell.angle_alpha   90.00
_cell.angle_beta   90.00
_cell.angle_gamma   90.00
#
_symmetry.space_group_name_H-M   'P 1'
#
loop_
_entity.id
_entity.type
_entity.pdbx_description
1 polymer ?
#
loop_
_entity_poly.entity_id
_entity_poly.type
_entity_poly.pdbx_seq_one_letter_code
_entity_poly.pdbx_strand_id
1 'polypeptide(L)'
;MDLILSAGCSFEMGLGLNFYRWEKNNIIDGNPYVNNNQYMELLSQGDRKYMEKNNYTGLVAKYLNCDVRSTNNFGCGNDDIMLWCVKKTDYICKVKHLYNVKLFLIGLTDPFRDFESMSSNHMTEKLEEVCEILGIDMFDMSSMIGLTPKKSLQLYDEYCQWFSKKLMSTFVDFLRTKLDCPLLVWSWQKELQKSVPKQNRILFENNGNYFQNLSDLEKYVPSFQIRDDIKGIDDEHPSLKGHKIIAENIIRCYNENFT
;
A
#
# COMPACT_ATOMS: atom_id res chain seq x y z
N MET A 1 -12.87 14.89 -15.83
CA MET A 1 -11.61 15.06 -15.06
C MET A 1 -10.93 13.72 -15.01
N ASP A 2 -9.70 13.65 -15.53
CA ASP A 2 -8.89 12.44 -15.48
C ASP A 2 -8.31 12.26 -14.08
N LEU A 3 -8.38 11.03 -13.56
CA LEU A 3 -8.13 10.77 -12.16
C LEU A 3 -7.35 9.48 -11.96
N ILE A 4 -6.36 9.48 -11.07
CA ILE A 4 -5.82 8.30 -10.42
C ILE A 4 -6.48 8.16 -9.06
N LEU A 5 -7.02 6.97 -8.81
CA LEU A 5 -7.37 6.54 -7.46
C LEU A 5 -6.20 5.79 -6.86
N SER A 6 -5.91 6.04 -5.61
CA SER A 6 -4.80 5.41 -4.94
C SER A 6 -5.15 5.08 -3.49
N ALA A 7 -4.74 3.90 -3.06
CA ALA A 7 -4.89 3.43 -1.70
C ALA A 7 -3.62 2.70 -1.25
N GLY A 8 -3.16 2.99 -0.04
CA GLY A 8 -1.97 2.36 0.50
C GLY A 8 -1.59 2.84 1.90
N CYS A 9 -0.48 2.33 2.40
CA CYS A 9 0.06 2.65 3.71
C CYS A 9 0.99 3.88 3.67
N SER A 10 1.85 4.00 4.65
CA SER A 10 2.85 5.07 4.77
C SER A 10 3.77 5.22 3.55
N PHE A 11 4.06 4.13 2.82
CA PHE A 11 4.86 4.17 1.58
C PHE A 11 4.15 4.96 0.48
N GLU A 12 2.85 4.75 0.31
CA GLU A 12 2.03 5.51 -0.62
C GLU A 12 1.94 6.99 -0.25
N MET A 13 1.82 7.28 1.03
CA MET A 13 1.82 8.65 1.55
C MET A 13 3.13 9.39 1.24
N GLY A 14 4.23 8.66 1.03
CA GLY A 14 5.56 9.23 0.88
C GLY A 14 6.11 9.73 2.20
N LEU A 15 5.81 8.99 3.28
CA LEU A 15 6.28 9.34 4.61
C LEU A 15 7.81 9.51 4.61
N GLY A 16 8.28 10.55 5.30
CA GLY A 16 9.68 10.86 5.37
C GLY A 16 10.24 11.67 4.20
N LEU A 17 9.54 11.83 3.06
CA LEU A 17 10.00 12.68 1.97
C LEU A 17 10.15 14.16 2.37
N ASN A 18 9.37 14.60 3.38
CA ASN A 18 9.49 15.95 3.93
C ASN A 18 10.88 16.24 4.51
N PHE A 19 11.64 15.22 4.93
CA PHE A 19 13.00 15.40 5.47
C PHE A 19 13.98 16.00 4.45
N TYR A 20 13.75 15.84 3.16
CA TYR A 20 14.55 16.52 2.13
C TYR A 20 14.33 18.05 2.10
N ARG A 21 13.26 18.53 2.76
CA ARG A 21 12.95 19.97 2.88
C ARG A 21 13.30 20.53 4.24
N TRP A 22 13.35 19.67 5.27
CA TRP A 22 13.57 20.12 6.63
C TRP A 22 15.02 20.47 6.85
N GLU A 23 15.24 21.59 7.53
CA GLU A 23 16.54 21.92 8.09
C GLU A 23 16.88 20.97 9.25
N LYS A 24 18.18 20.81 9.51
CA LYS A 24 18.72 19.88 10.51
C LYS A 24 18.09 20.03 11.91
N ASN A 25 17.58 21.22 12.23
CA ASN A 25 16.98 21.56 13.54
C ASN A 25 15.54 21.00 13.71
N ASN A 26 14.89 20.59 12.61
CA ASN A 26 13.53 20.05 12.63
C ASN A 26 13.55 18.52 12.66
N ILE A 27 14.72 17.90 12.52
CA ILE A 27 14.89 16.46 12.60
C ILE A 27 14.99 16.13 14.09
N ILE A 28 13.94 15.50 14.63
CA ILE A 28 13.90 15.03 16.01
C ILE A 28 14.89 13.88 16.14
N ASP A 29 15.82 13.99 17.09
CA ASP A 29 16.97 13.09 17.30
C ASP A 29 16.67 11.61 17.03
N GLY A 30 17.34 11.07 16.04
CA GLY A 30 17.59 9.64 15.79
C GLY A 30 16.40 8.82 15.32
N ASN A 31 15.18 9.07 15.76
CA ASN A 31 13.97 8.39 15.29
C ASN A 31 12.81 9.38 15.13
N PRO A 32 12.51 9.81 13.91
CA PRO A 32 11.45 10.78 13.65
C PRO A 32 10.04 10.26 14.02
N TYR A 33 9.90 8.97 14.33
CA TYR A 33 8.63 8.30 14.62
C TYR A 33 8.41 8.00 16.10
N VAL A 34 9.24 8.49 17.01
CA VAL A 34 9.06 8.28 18.47
C VAL A 34 7.67 8.71 18.94
N ASN A 35 7.03 9.65 18.23
CA ASN A 35 5.64 10.01 18.45
C ASN A 35 4.96 10.37 17.13
N ASN A 36 4.20 9.43 16.55
CA ASN A 36 3.51 9.61 15.27
C ASN A 36 2.60 10.85 15.23
N ASN A 37 1.92 11.15 16.32
CA ASN A 37 1.05 12.32 16.38
C ASN A 37 1.88 13.62 16.31
N GLN A 38 2.97 13.68 17.04
CA GLN A 38 3.87 14.82 17.04
C GLN A 38 4.52 15.04 15.67
N TYR A 39 4.93 13.97 14.99
CA TYR A 39 5.42 14.05 13.62
C TYR A 39 4.38 14.62 12.66
N MET A 40 3.14 14.13 12.72
CA MET A 40 2.05 14.58 11.85
C MET A 40 1.66 16.04 12.10
N GLU A 41 1.78 16.53 13.34
CA GLU A 41 1.57 17.93 13.71
C GLU A 41 2.65 18.86 13.16
N LEU A 42 3.89 18.37 13.04
CA LEU A 42 5.02 19.14 12.51
C LEU A 42 4.96 19.32 10.98
N LEU A 43 4.19 18.50 10.27
CA LEU A 43 4.08 18.59 8.82
C LEU A 43 3.31 19.85 8.40
N SER A 44 4.00 20.76 7.75
CA SER A 44 3.37 21.93 7.10
C SER A 44 2.55 21.51 5.88
N GLN A 45 1.67 22.40 5.41
CA GLN A 45 0.99 22.18 4.11
C GLN A 45 1.98 22.04 2.95
N GLY A 46 3.13 22.77 3.01
CA GLY A 46 4.18 22.68 2.01
C GLY A 46 4.85 21.31 2.02
N ASP A 47 5.04 20.69 3.19
CA ASP A 47 5.58 19.32 3.31
C ASP A 47 4.61 18.30 2.75
N ARG A 48 3.32 18.39 3.08
CA ARG A 48 2.29 17.48 2.53
C ARG A 48 2.24 17.57 1.00
N LYS A 49 2.21 18.76 0.43
CA LYS A 49 2.24 18.97 -1.04
C LYS A 49 3.54 18.43 -1.66
N TYR A 50 4.65 18.56 -0.97
CA TYR A 50 5.92 18.02 -1.45
C TYR A 50 5.92 16.49 -1.45
N MET A 51 5.43 15.87 -0.40
CA MET A 51 5.28 14.41 -0.29
C MET A 51 4.36 13.89 -1.39
N GLU A 52 3.15 14.45 -1.54
CA GLU A 52 2.17 14.09 -2.58
C GLU A 52 2.73 14.21 -4.00
N LYS A 53 3.55 15.22 -4.26
CA LYS A 53 4.15 15.43 -5.59
C LYS A 53 5.29 14.46 -5.90
N ASN A 54 6.02 14.01 -4.88
CA ASN A 54 7.26 13.26 -5.05
C ASN A 54 7.15 11.79 -4.62
N ASN A 55 6.02 11.37 -4.05
CA ASN A 55 5.74 9.95 -3.86
C ASN A 55 5.47 9.28 -5.21
N TYR A 56 5.52 7.96 -5.26
CA TYR A 56 5.35 7.23 -6.51
C TYR A 56 4.01 7.48 -7.19
N THR A 57 2.93 7.69 -6.44
CA THR A 57 1.60 8.01 -7.00
C THR A 57 1.59 9.37 -7.69
N GLY A 58 2.17 10.39 -7.07
CA GLY A 58 2.30 11.73 -7.67
C GLY A 58 3.16 11.72 -8.93
N LEU A 59 4.21 10.90 -8.96
CA LEU A 59 5.07 10.74 -10.14
C LEU A 59 4.32 10.05 -11.29
N VAL A 60 3.53 9.01 -11.00
CA VAL A 60 2.66 8.34 -11.98
C VAL A 60 1.57 9.29 -12.48
N ALA A 61 0.95 10.06 -11.59
CA ALA A 61 -0.06 11.05 -11.95
C ALA A 61 0.48 12.11 -12.90
N LYS A 62 1.69 12.59 -12.65
CA LYS A 62 2.39 13.51 -13.54
C LYS A 62 2.62 12.90 -14.92
N TYR A 63 3.01 11.62 -15.00
CA TYR A 63 3.20 10.92 -16.27
C TYR A 63 1.88 10.77 -17.04
N LEU A 64 0.79 10.39 -16.37
CA LEU A 64 -0.53 10.20 -16.98
C LEU A 64 -1.33 11.51 -17.17
N ASN A 65 -0.78 12.65 -16.73
CA ASN A 65 -1.46 13.95 -16.73
C ASN A 65 -2.84 13.91 -16.05
N CYS A 66 -2.88 13.38 -14.84
CA CYS A 66 -4.10 13.17 -14.06
C CYS A 66 -4.02 13.84 -12.69
N ASP A 67 -5.18 14.10 -12.11
CA ASP A 67 -5.29 14.39 -10.69
C ASP A 67 -5.21 13.11 -9.86
N VAL A 68 -4.87 13.21 -8.57
CA VAL A 68 -4.82 12.10 -7.64
C VAL A 68 -5.88 12.26 -6.57
N ARG A 69 -6.58 11.17 -6.27
CA ARG A 69 -7.33 11.01 -5.03
C ARG A 69 -6.82 9.76 -4.32
N SER A 70 -6.15 9.99 -3.22
CA SER A 70 -5.59 8.92 -2.40
C SER A 70 -6.25 8.85 -1.04
N THR A 71 -6.27 7.66 -0.48
CA THR A 71 -6.35 7.46 0.96
C THR A 71 -5.03 6.88 1.41
N ASN A 72 -4.35 7.64 2.22
CA ASN A 72 -3.06 7.26 2.75
C ASN A 72 -3.13 7.51 4.24
N ASN A 73 -3.24 6.44 5.00
CA ASN A 73 -3.18 6.51 6.44
C ASN A 73 -1.86 5.92 6.92
N PHE A 74 -1.27 6.63 7.85
CA PHE A 74 -0.10 6.16 8.56
C PHE A 74 -0.44 4.91 9.37
N GLY A 75 0.33 3.83 9.14
CA GLY A 75 0.16 2.60 9.91
C GLY A 75 -1.10 1.78 9.62
N CYS A 76 -1.86 2.09 8.55
CA CYS A 76 -3.03 1.29 8.19
C CYS A 76 -2.65 -0.14 7.77
N GLY A 77 -3.52 -1.08 8.08
CA GLY A 77 -3.48 -2.46 7.60
C GLY A 77 -4.12 -2.61 6.23
N ASN A 78 -4.13 -3.83 5.70
CA ASN A 78 -4.80 -4.13 4.44
C ASN A 78 -6.33 -4.05 4.56
N ASP A 79 -6.88 -4.28 5.73
CA ASP A 79 -8.30 -4.11 6.06
C ASP A 79 -8.77 -2.67 5.79
N ASP A 80 -8.06 -1.68 6.29
CA ASP A 80 -8.31 -0.27 6.03
C ASP A 80 -8.21 0.07 4.54
N ILE A 81 -7.15 -0.43 3.87
CA ILE A 81 -6.92 -0.21 2.45
C ILE A 81 -8.07 -0.80 1.63
N MET A 82 -8.44 -2.05 1.90
CA MET A 82 -9.51 -2.75 1.19
C MET A 82 -10.87 -2.09 1.43
N LEU A 83 -11.21 -1.78 2.69
CA LEU A 83 -12.46 -1.13 3.04
C LEU A 83 -12.63 0.20 2.31
N TRP A 84 -11.57 1.01 2.29
CA TRP A 84 -11.59 2.25 1.53
C TRP A 84 -11.80 1.99 0.04
N CYS A 85 -11.09 1.01 -0.53
CA CYS A 85 -11.21 0.69 -1.95
C CYS A 85 -12.65 0.30 -2.31
N VAL A 86 -13.29 -0.61 -1.56
CA VAL A 86 -14.65 -1.06 -1.86
C VAL A 86 -15.67 0.08 -1.70
N LYS A 87 -15.57 0.89 -0.65
CA LYS A 87 -16.43 2.06 -0.43
C LYS A 87 -16.24 3.13 -1.50
N LYS A 88 -15.00 3.39 -1.91
CA LYS A 88 -14.70 4.41 -2.93
C LYS A 88 -15.17 3.97 -4.31
N THR A 89 -15.06 2.68 -4.61
CA THR A 89 -15.56 2.10 -5.85
C THR A 89 -17.06 2.33 -6.01
N ASP A 90 -17.85 2.06 -4.98
CA ASP A 90 -19.29 2.31 -5.02
C ASP A 90 -19.62 3.79 -5.25
N TYR A 91 -18.92 4.69 -4.57
CA TYR A 91 -19.08 6.13 -4.80
C TYR A 91 -18.74 6.52 -6.23
N ILE A 92 -17.64 6.02 -6.80
CA ILE A 92 -17.22 6.35 -8.17
C ILE A 92 -18.19 5.79 -9.20
N CYS A 93 -18.75 4.60 -8.99
CA CYS A 93 -19.80 4.07 -9.84
C CYS A 93 -21.03 4.98 -9.89
N LYS A 94 -21.38 5.63 -8.76
CA LYS A 94 -22.48 6.61 -8.70
C LYS A 94 -22.19 7.92 -9.43
N VAL A 95 -20.94 8.34 -9.48
CA VAL A 95 -20.51 9.64 -10.03
C VAL A 95 -19.55 9.51 -11.21
N LYS A 96 -19.51 8.35 -11.88
CA LYS A 96 -18.60 8.05 -12.99
C LYS A 96 -18.68 9.02 -14.16
N HIS A 97 -19.82 9.69 -14.34
CA HIS A 97 -19.99 10.73 -15.36
C HIS A 97 -19.11 11.98 -15.10
N LEU A 98 -18.61 12.17 -13.89
CA LEU A 98 -17.75 13.29 -13.50
C LEU A 98 -16.26 12.92 -13.55
N TYR A 99 -15.93 11.63 -13.52
CA TYR A 99 -14.57 11.13 -13.38
C TYR A 99 -14.23 10.10 -14.44
N ASN A 100 -13.09 10.29 -15.09
CA ASN A 100 -12.48 9.30 -15.97
C ASN A 100 -11.29 8.69 -15.18
N VAL A 101 -11.49 7.54 -14.54
CA VAL A 101 -10.44 6.89 -13.76
C VAL A 101 -9.45 6.22 -14.70
N LYS A 102 -8.26 6.80 -14.83
CA LYS A 102 -7.18 6.28 -15.68
C LYS A 102 -6.44 5.12 -15.06
N LEU A 103 -6.36 5.10 -13.75
CA LEU A 103 -5.68 4.05 -13.00
C LEU A 103 -6.24 3.98 -11.58
N PHE A 104 -6.50 2.78 -11.11
CA PHE A 104 -6.64 2.49 -9.69
C PHE A 104 -5.37 1.78 -9.21
N LEU A 105 -4.63 2.43 -8.32
CA LEU A 105 -3.36 1.96 -7.79
C LEU A 105 -3.52 1.57 -6.33
N ILE A 106 -3.15 0.35 -5.98
CA ILE A 106 -3.26 -0.17 -4.61
C ILE A 106 -1.90 -0.68 -4.15
N GLY A 107 -1.42 -0.13 -3.02
CA GLY A 107 -0.22 -0.59 -2.33
C GLY A 107 -0.60 -1.36 -1.07
N LEU A 108 -0.34 -2.67 -1.04
CA LEU A 108 -0.63 -3.53 0.09
C LEU A 108 0.55 -3.57 1.06
N THR A 109 0.21 -3.61 2.33
CA THR A 109 1.18 -3.77 3.42
C THR A 109 1.31 -5.25 3.84
N ASP A 110 2.06 -5.52 4.91
CA ASP A 110 2.24 -6.84 5.47
C ASP A 110 0.92 -7.36 6.09
N PRO A 111 0.44 -8.56 5.72
CA PRO A 111 -0.72 -9.19 6.35
C PRO A 111 -0.54 -9.42 7.86
N PHE A 112 0.70 -9.47 8.35
CA PHE A 112 0.98 -9.58 9.79
C PHE A 112 0.39 -8.40 10.59
N ARG A 113 0.34 -7.22 9.99
CA ARG A 113 -0.29 -6.05 10.63
C ARG A 113 -1.75 -6.28 10.93
N ASP A 114 -2.48 -6.87 9.98
CA ASP A 114 -3.89 -7.21 10.14
C ASP A 114 -4.06 -8.32 11.18
N PHE A 115 -3.22 -9.35 11.09
CA PHE A 115 -3.22 -10.49 12.00
C PHE A 115 -2.91 -10.08 13.45
N GLU A 116 -1.90 -9.25 13.67
CA GLU A 116 -1.54 -8.74 14.99
C GLU A 116 -2.64 -7.87 15.59
N SER A 117 -3.28 -7.06 14.77
CA SER A 117 -4.34 -6.15 15.20
C SER A 117 -5.68 -6.84 15.46
N MET A 118 -5.95 -7.98 14.82
CA MET A 118 -7.12 -8.81 15.12
C MET A 118 -7.09 -9.37 16.55
N SER A 119 -5.92 -9.43 17.20
CA SER A 119 -5.81 -9.73 18.62
C SER A 119 -6.36 -8.63 19.54
N SER A 120 -6.57 -7.44 19.02
CA SER A 120 -7.20 -6.28 19.69
C SER A 120 -8.50 -5.96 18.99
N ASN A 121 -9.62 -6.33 19.53
CA ASN A 121 -11.04 -6.22 19.11
C ASN A 121 -11.48 -5.13 18.09
N HIS A 122 -10.62 -4.22 17.64
CA HIS A 122 -10.98 -3.09 16.77
C HIS A 122 -10.83 -3.35 15.26
N MET A 123 -10.05 -4.34 14.85
CA MET A 123 -9.80 -4.56 13.42
C MET A 123 -10.66 -5.66 12.81
N THR A 124 -11.28 -6.49 13.61
CA THR A 124 -12.27 -7.46 13.15
C THR A 124 -13.40 -6.79 12.37
N GLU A 125 -13.93 -5.68 12.87
CA GLU A 125 -15.10 -4.98 12.29
C GLU A 125 -14.85 -4.52 10.83
N LYS A 126 -13.67 -3.98 10.53
CA LYS A 126 -13.37 -3.50 9.17
C LYS A 126 -13.20 -4.65 8.17
N LEU A 127 -12.51 -5.70 8.59
CA LEU A 127 -12.32 -6.86 7.75
C LEU A 127 -13.62 -7.66 7.58
N GLU A 128 -14.46 -7.72 8.61
CA GLU A 128 -15.82 -8.26 8.53
C GLU A 128 -16.65 -7.48 7.51
N GLU A 129 -16.64 -6.14 7.55
CA GLU A 129 -17.34 -5.32 6.57
C GLU A 129 -16.86 -5.57 5.14
N VAL A 130 -15.53 -5.71 4.94
CA VAL A 130 -14.95 -6.06 3.64
C VAL A 130 -15.44 -7.43 3.19
N CYS A 131 -15.39 -8.44 4.06
CA CYS A 131 -15.84 -9.80 3.75
C CYS A 131 -17.32 -9.84 3.42
N GLU A 132 -18.16 -9.10 4.14
CA GLU A 132 -19.59 -8.96 3.88
C GLU A 132 -19.84 -8.35 2.48
N ILE A 133 -19.18 -7.25 2.15
CA ILE A 133 -19.31 -6.60 0.83
C ILE A 133 -18.86 -7.54 -0.29
N LEU A 134 -17.83 -8.34 -0.06
CA LEU A 134 -17.29 -9.29 -1.03
C LEU A 134 -18.04 -10.63 -1.07
N GLY A 135 -18.93 -10.90 -0.12
CA GLY A 135 -19.68 -12.15 0.00
C GLY A 135 -18.81 -13.36 0.32
N ILE A 136 -17.79 -13.18 1.18
CA ILE A 136 -16.88 -14.24 1.63
C ILE A 136 -16.95 -14.43 3.14
N ASP A 137 -16.72 -15.69 3.59
CA ASP A 137 -16.65 -15.95 5.01
C ASP A 137 -15.37 -15.38 5.61
N MET A 138 -15.50 -14.74 6.76
CA MET A 138 -14.38 -14.27 7.55
C MET A 138 -13.47 -15.42 7.95
N PHE A 139 -12.17 -15.14 8.08
CA PHE A 139 -11.23 -16.10 8.64
C PHE A 139 -11.54 -16.37 10.12
N ASP A 140 -11.66 -17.65 10.51
CA ASP A 140 -11.98 -18.03 11.88
C ASP A 140 -10.78 -17.83 12.81
N MET A 141 -10.84 -16.78 13.63
CA MET A 141 -9.85 -16.42 14.63
C MET A 141 -10.17 -16.98 16.02
N SER A 142 -11.24 -17.76 16.19
CA SER A 142 -11.69 -18.24 17.50
C SER A 142 -10.65 -19.06 18.26
N SER A 143 -9.68 -19.63 17.53
CA SER A 143 -8.59 -20.42 18.08
C SER A 143 -7.41 -19.62 18.63
N MET A 144 -7.40 -18.27 18.55
CA MET A 144 -6.27 -17.44 18.98
C MET A 144 -6.06 -17.35 20.50
N ILE A 145 -7.03 -17.72 21.29
CA ILE A 145 -6.95 -17.61 22.76
C ILE A 145 -6.04 -18.71 23.31
N GLY A 146 -4.94 -18.33 23.97
CA GLY A 146 -4.04 -19.27 24.67
C GLY A 146 -3.07 -20.05 23.78
N LEU A 147 -2.70 -19.49 22.61
CA LEU A 147 -1.80 -20.14 21.66
C LEU A 147 -0.36 -20.22 22.17
N THR A 148 0.27 -21.38 21.92
CA THR A 148 1.73 -21.49 21.98
C THR A 148 2.35 -20.79 20.76
N PRO A 149 3.63 -20.31 20.83
CA PRO A 149 4.29 -19.66 19.70
C PRO A 149 4.22 -20.47 18.39
N LYS A 150 4.35 -21.80 18.47
CA LYS A 150 4.25 -22.69 17.30
C LYS A 150 2.86 -22.68 16.66
N LYS A 151 1.81 -22.69 17.49
CA LYS A 151 0.42 -22.63 17.00
C LYS A 151 0.09 -21.25 16.42
N SER A 152 0.63 -20.18 17.00
CA SER A 152 0.47 -18.82 16.47
C SER A 152 1.07 -18.69 15.07
N LEU A 153 2.25 -19.25 14.83
CA LEU A 153 2.87 -19.26 13.49
C LEU A 153 2.05 -20.08 12.48
N GLN A 154 1.55 -21.25 12.90
CA GLN A 154 0.68 -22.06 12.02
C GLN A 154 -0.60 -21.31 11.64
N LEU A 155 -1.26 -20.68 12.61
CA LEU A 155 -2.47 -19.91 12.36
C LEU A 155 -2.20 -18.70 11.47
N TYR A 156 -1.07 -18.03 11.63
CA TYR A 156 -0.63 -16.96 10.75
C TYR A 156 -0.42 -17.46 9.30
N ASP A 157 0.20 -18.62 9.11
CA ASP A 157 0.36 -19.21 7.79
C ASP A 157 -0.99 -19.55 7.14
N GLU A 158 -1.95 -20.06 7.91
CA GLU A 158 -3.33 -20.33 7.47
C GLU A 158 -4.04 -19.01 7.09
N TYR A 159 -3.89 -17.98 7.90
CA TYR A 159 -4.40 -16.63 7.60
C TYR A 159 -3.82 -16.07 6.31
N CYS A 160 -2.50 -16.13 6.13
CA CYS A 160 -1.86 -15.67 4.89
C CYS A 160 -2.35 -16.43 3.66
N GLN A 161 -2.62 -17.74 3.79
CA GLN A 161 -3.19 -18.53 2.70
C GLN A 161 -4.63 -18.14 2.38
N TRP A 162 -5.46 -17.94 3.39
CA TRP A 162 -6.83 -17.46 3.23
C TRP A 162 -6.85 -16.07 2.61
N PHE A 163 -6.05 -15.14 3.15
CA PHE A 163 -5.90 -13.79 2.66
C PHE A 163 -5.52 -13.77 1.19
N SER A 164 -4.48 -14.50 0.82
CA SER A 164 -3.95 -14.52 -0.55
C SER A 164 -4.89 -15.21 -1.53
N LYS A 165 -5.47 -16.35 -1.17
CA LYS A 165 -6.22 -17.19 -2.11
C LYS A 165 -7.70 -16.83 -2.19
N LYS A 166 -8.29 -16.38 -1.10
CA LYS A 166 -9.73 -16.12 -1.02
C LYS A 166 -10.02 -14.62 -1.03
N LEU A 167 -9.51 -13.89 -0.04
CA LEU A 167 -9.83 -12.47 0.10
C LEU A 167 -9.27 -11.65 -1.06
N MET A 168 -7.97 -11.75 -1.34
CA MET A 168 -7.30 -10.93 -2.36
C MET A 168 -7.83 -11.17 -3.77
N SER A 169 -8.05 -12.43 -4.16
CA SER A 169 -8.58 -12.75 -5.48
C SER A 169 -9.98 -12.18 -5.67
N THR A 170 -10.87 -12.36 -4.67
CA THR A 170 -12.24 -11.84 -4.72
C THR A 170 -12.27 -10.31 -4.70
N PHE A 171 -11.42 -9.68 -3.91
CA PHE A 171 -11.27 -8.23 -3.85
C PHE A 171 -10.84 -7.63 -5.20
N VAL A 172 -9.81 -8.19 -5.83
CA VAL A 172 -9.35 -7.72 -7.15
C VAL A 172 -10.43 -7.91 -8.21
N ASP A 173 -11.11 -9.05 -8.20
CA ASP A 173 -12.20 -9.34 -9.15
C ASP A 173 -13.40 -8.41 -8.92
N PHE A 174 -13.75 -8.11 -7.67
CA PHE A 174 -14.78 -7.13 -7.35
C PHE A 174 -14.45 -5.75 -7.93
N LEU A 175 -13.23 -5.25 -7.71
CA LEU A 175 -12.82 -3.96 -8.24
C LEU A 175 -12.83 -3.93 -9.77
N ARG A 176 -12.34 -4.98 -10.43
CA ARG A 176 -12.34 -5.11 -11.90
C ARG A 176 -13.74 -5.15 -12.47
N THR A 177 -14.68 -5.78 -11.78
CA THR A 177 -16.07 -5.86 -12.22
C THR A 177 -16.81 -4.54 -12.05
N LYS A 178 -16.50 -3.79 -11.02
CA LYS A 178 -17.18 -2.53 -10.68
C LYS A 178 -16.59 -1.32 -11.41
N LEU A 179 -15.28 -1.29 -11.58
CA LEU A 179 -14.57 -0.19 -12.23
C LEU A 179 -14.05 -0.64 -13.59
N ASP A 180 -14.53 0.00 -14.63
CA ASP A 180 -14.01 -0.16 -15.99
C ASP A 180 -12.77 0.75 -16.17
N CYS A 181 -11.70 0.42 -15.46
CA CYS A 181 -10.44 1.14 -15.52
C CYS A 181 -9.25 0.21 -15.25
N PRO A 182 -8.04 0.58 -15.71
CA PRO A 182 -6.81 -0.08 -15.30
C PRO A 182 -6.69 -0.20 -13.78
N LEU A 183 -6.35 -1.39 -13.29
CA LEU A 183 -6.11 -1.69 -11.89
C LEU A 183 -4.72 -2.28 -11.73
N LEU A 184 -3.90 -1.66 -10.91
CA LEU A 184 -2.58 -2.18 -10.53
C LEU A 184 -2.48 -2.32 -9.03
N VAL A 185 -1.97 -3.48 -8.59
CA VAL A 185 -1.75 -3.80 -7.18
C VAL A 185 -0.29 -4.15 -7.00
N TRP A 186 0.36 -3.56 -6.02
CA TRP A 186 1.71 -3.91 -5.66
C TRP A 186 1.83 -4.22 -4.17
N SER A 187 2.79 -5.05 -3.86
CA SER A 187 3.26 -5.29 -2.50
C SER A 187 4.74 -5.61 -2.58
N TRP A 188 5.49 -5.26 -1.58
CA TRP A 188 6.87 -5.73 -1.43
C TRP A 188 6.91 -7.21 -1.02
N GLN A 189 5.77 -7.81 -0.60
CA GLN A 189 5.70 -9.21 -0.24
C GLN A 189 5.37 -10.12 -1.43
N LYS A 190 6.21 -11.13 -1.65
CA LYS A 190 6.11 -12.10 -2.74
C LYS A 190 4.78 -12.84 -2.77
N GLU A 191 4.31 -13.32 -1.63
CA GLU A 191 3.11 -14.16 -1.58
C GLU A 191 1.85 -13.36 -1.90
N LEU A 192 1.78 -12.10 -1.46
CA LEU A 192 0.70 -11.21 -1.83
C LEU A 192 0.72 -10.89 -3.33
N GLN A 193 1.89 -10.63 -3.89
CA GLN A 193 2.00 -10.37 -5.33
C GLN A 193 1.54 -11.56 -6.16
N LYS A 194 1.83 -12.79 -5.74
CA LYS A 194 1.40 -13.99 -6.46
C LYS A 194 -0.12 -14.18 -6.50
N SER A 195 -0.83 -13.71 -5.48
CA SER A 195 -2.28 -13.79 -5.39
C SER A 195 -3.02 -12.80 -6.30
N VAL A 196 -2.33 -11.75 -6.73
CA VAL A 196 -2.88 -10.77 -7.68
C VAL A 196 -2.80 -11.32 -9.11
N PRO A 197 -3.86 -11.23 -9.94
CA PRO A 197 -3.80 -11.62 -11.34
C PRO A 197 -2.64 -10.96 -12.09
N LYS A 198 -1.98 -11.69 -12.98
CA LYS A 198 -0.75 -11.26 -13.65
C LYS A 198 -0.85 -9.88 -14.29
N GLN A 199 -1.95 -9.61 -14.98
CA GLN A 199 -2.20 -8.31 -15.63
C GLN A 199 -2.42 -7.13 -14.68
N ASN A 200 -2.72 -7.40 -13.41
CA ASN A 200 -2.95 -6.38 -12.39
C ASN A 200 -1.78 -6.23 -11.41
N ARG A 201 -0.72 -6.99 -11.64
CA ARG A 201 0.42 -7.10 -10.74
C ARG A 201 1.53 -6.17 -11.18
N ILE A 202 2.06 -5.37 -10.26
CA ILE A 202 3.28 -4.62 -10.49
C ILE A 202 4.45 -5.53 -10.16
N LEU A 203 5.26 -5.83 -11.16
CA LEU A 203 6.46 -6.65 -10.99
C LEU A 203 7.68 -5.75 -10.81
N PHE A 204 8.33 -5.90 -9.67
CA PHE A 204 9.71 -5.46 -9.52
C PHE A 204 10.58 -6.61 -10.02
N GLU A 205 10.95 -6.59 -11.28
CA GLU A 205 11.73 -7.66 -11.85
C GLU A 205 13.25 -7.43 -11.71
N ASN A 206 13.89 -8.44 -11.15
CA ASN A 206 15.20 -8.85 -11.61
C ASN A 206 15.11 -10.35 -11.95
N ASN A 207 15.03 -10.69 -13.24
CA ASN A 207 14.96 -12.06 -13.75
C ASN A 207 13.78 -12.91 -13.24
N GLY A 208 12.59 -12.31 -13.06
CA GLY A 208 11.39 -13.03 -12.61
C GLY A 208 11.39 -13.42 -11.14
N ASN A 209 12.33 -12.94 -10.34
CA ASN A 209 12.35 -13.17 -8.89
C ASN A 209 11.58 -12.09 -8.15
N TYR A 210 10.72 -12.54 -7.24
CA TYR A 210 9.98 -11.69 -6.33
C TYR A 210 10.74 -11.52 -5.01
N PHE A 211 10.49 -10.41 -4.32
CA PHE A 211 11.08 -10.13 -3.03
C PHE A 211 10.30 -10.80 -1.91
N GLN A 212 11.00 -11.23 -0.86
CA GLN A 212 10.36 -11.82 0.32
C GLN A 212 10.14 -10.79 1.43
N ASN A 213 10.95 -9.75 1.45
CA ASN A 213 10.90 -8.66 2.43
C ASN A 213 11.60 -7.41 1.86
N LEU A 214 11.63 -6.32 2.63
CA LEU A 214 12.26 -5.07 2.21
C LEU A 214 13.77 -5.23 1.94
N SER A 215 14.48 -6.01 2.75
CA SER A 215 15.90 -6.28 2.55
C SER A 215 16.18 -7.01 1.23
N ASP A 216 15.27 -7.89 0.81
CA ASP A 216 15.36 -8.52 -0.51
C ASP A 216 15.12 -7.51 -1.64
N LEU A 217 14.20 -6.56 -1.45
CA LEU A 217 13.95 -5.48 -2.40
C LEU A 217 15.22 -4.66 -2.62
N GLU A 218 15.91 -4.24 -1.58
CA GLU A 218 17.18 -3.52 -1.67
C GLU A 218 18.26 -4.31 -2.41
N LYS A 219 18.35 -5.58 -2.15
CA LYS A 219 19.34 -6.47 -2.77
C LYS A 219 19.12 -6.63 -4.27
N TYR A 220 17.87 -6.70 -4.72
CA TYR A 220 17.52 -6.90 -6.12
C TYR A 220 17.31 -5.60 -6.90
N VAL A 221 17.05 -4.50 -6.20
CA VAL A 221 16.98 -3.15 -6.75
C VAL A 221 17.98 -2.27 -6.01
N PRO A 222 19.27 -2.36 -6.33
CA PRO A 222 20.35 -1.72 -5.56
C PRO A 222 20.23 -0.20 -5.41
N SER A 223 19.38 0.41 -6.22
CA SER A 223 19.09 1.84 -6.17
C SER A 223 17.82 2.18 -5.38
N PHE A 224 17.13 1.17 -4.82
CA PHE A 224 16.05 1.35 -3.89
C PHE A 224 16.65 1.52 -2.50
N GLN A 225 16.98 2.73 -2.15
CA GLN A 225 17.49 3.04 -0.81
C GLN A 225 16.33 3.27 0.11
N ILE A 226 16.25 2.44 1.13
CA ILE A 226 15.57 2.75 2.36
C ILE A 226 16.48 3.77 3.04
N ARG A 227 16.04 4.86 3.26
CA ARG A 227 16.52 6.13 3.81
C ARG A 227 17.75 6.12 4.73
N ASP A 228 18.85 5.65 4.22
CA ASP A 228 20.20 5.94 4.73
C ASP A 228 20.84 7.14 4.01
N ASP A 229 20.16 7.67 2.97
CA ASP A 229 20.63 8.78 2.15
C ASP A 229 20.54 10.15 2.85
N ILE A 230 19.81 10.23 3.95
CA ILE A 230 19.80 11.41 4.83
C ILE A 230 20.46 11.07 6.17
N LYS A 231 21.63 11.61 6.39
CA LYS A 231 22.43 11.33 7.58
C LYS A 231 21.66 11.62 8.88
N GLY A 232 21.55 10.59 9.73
CA GLY A 232 20.94 10.68 11.07
C GLY A 232 19.45 10.38 11.08
N ILE A 233 18.89 9.89 9.98
CA ILE A 233 17.51 9.38 9.91
C ILE A 233 17.55 7.88 9.74
N ASP A 234 17.06 7.16 10.75
CA ASP A 234 16.78 5.72 10.68
C ASP A 234 15.31 5.53 10.36
N ASP A 235 15.02 5.26 9.09
CA ASP A 235 13.65 5.24 8.53
C ASP A 235 13.57 4.23 7.40
N GLU A 236 12.70 3.24 7.53
CA GLU A 236 12.48 2.18 6.55
C GLU A 236 11.60 2.61 5.35
N HIS A 237 11.35 3.91 5.15
CA HIS A 237 10.52 4.38 4.03
C HIS A 237 11.36 4.69 2.80
N PRO A 238 10.79 4.52 1.59
CA PRO A 238 11.50 4.80 0.35
C PRO A 238 12.04 6.23 0.26
N SER A 239 13.28 6.35 -0.19
CA SER A 239 13.89 7.62 -0.56
C SER A 239 13.22 8.24 -1.79
N LEU A 240 13.57 9.48 -2.16
CA LEU A 240 13.17 10.07 -3.44
C LEU A 240 13.50 9.16 -4.63
N LYS A 241 14.66 8.52 -4.59
CA LYS A 241 15.10 7.57 -5.61
C LYS A 241 14.27 6.29 -5.58
N GLY A 242 13.96 5.77 -4.38
CA GLY A 242 13.08 4.62 -4.20
C GLY A 242 11.69 4.88 -4.78
N HIS A 243 11.07 6.01 -4.46
CA HIS A 243 9.77 6.39 -5.03
C HIS A 243 9.80 6.50 -6.56
N LYS A 244 10.89 7.04 -7.13
CA LYS A 244 11.05 7.11 -8.57
C LYS A 244 11.10 5.72 -9.22
N ILE A 245 11.84 4.78 -8.63
CA ILE A 245 11.93 3.40 -9.13
C ILE A 245 10.57 2.70 -9.07
N ILE A 246 9.83 2.87 -7.96
CA ILE A 246 8.47 2.34 -7.84
C ILE A 246 7.58 2.93 -8.95
N ALA A 247 7.60 4.25 -9.15
CA ALA A 247 6.82 4.91 -10.19
C ALA A 247 7.18 4.42 -11.61
N GLU A 248 8.45 4.26 -11.92
CA GLU A 248 8.91 3.74 -13.22
C GLU A 248 8.40 2.32 -13.49
N ASN A 249 8.39 1.46 -12.47
CA ASN A 249 7.82 0.11 -12.58
C ASN A 249 6.30 0.12 -12.76
N ILE A 250 5.59 0.99 -12.04
CA ILE A 250 4.14 1.17 -12.22
C ILE A 250 3.83 1.63 -13.65
N ILE A 251 4.54 2.63 -14.15
CA ILE A 251 4.38 3.17 -15.51
C ILE A 251 4.67 2.10 -16.56
N ARG A 252 5.74 1.32 -16.37
CA ARG A 252 6.06 0.20 -17.26
C ARG A 252 4.92 -0.81 -17.30
N CYS A 253 4.46 -1.30 -16.14
CA CYS A 253 3.37 -2.25 -16.07
C CYS A 253 2.06 -1.69 -16.65
N TYR A 254 1.79 -0.40 -16.45
CA TYR A 254 0.64 0.27 -17.05
C TYR A 254 0.71 0.25 -18.57
N ASN A 255 1.83 0.64 -19.14
CA ASN A 255 2.01 0.67 -20.60
C ASN A 255 1.96 -0.73 -21.22
N GLU A 256 2.54 -1.75 -20.57
CA GLU A 256 2.54 -3.13 -21.06
C GLU A 256 1.16 -3.79 -21.05
N ASN A 257 0.27 -3.40 -20.14
CA ASN A 257 -1.00 -4.10 -19.95
C ASN A 257 -2.24 -3.31 -20.39
N PHE A 258 -2.14 -1.98 -20.56
CA PHE A 258 -3.33 -1.12 -20.77
C PHE A 258 -3.18 -0.10 -21.92
N THR A 259 -2.03 -0.02 -22.57
CA THR A 259 -1.83 0.79 -23.78
C THR A 259 -1.51 -0.06 -24.99
#